data_9b308cf86eec4eefbc66e6c59a108f67
#
_entry.id   9b308cf86eec4eefbc66e6c59a108f67
#
_cell.length_a   1.000
_cell.length_b   1.000
_cell.length_c   1.000
_cell.angle_alpha   90.00
_cell.angle_beta   90.00
_cell.angle_gamma   90.00
#
_symmetry.space_group_name_H-M   'P 1'
#
loop_
_entity.id
_entity.type
_entity.pdbx_description
1 polymer ?
#
loop_
_entity_poly.entity_id
_entity_poly.type
_entity_poly.pdbx_seq_one_letter_code
_entity_poly.pdbx_strand_id
1 'polypeptide(L)'
;MKNLKRIFMMVGISTLFGVLSAQTPTVDDVKNWMNTTERASTNVPGYEFPRLDKEGRAYFRFHAPEATGLQVDICGKKYPMKKDALGFWTAVTDPLVVGFHYYFLIADGVSVIDPSTYTFFGCCREAGGIEVPEGPEGDYYRPQQVPHGQVRSCTYYAESQKEFRRAMVYTPAEYEKNSDKRYPVLYLQHGMGEDETGWSSQGNMQHIMDNLIASGECVPMIVVMESGDVAAPFAPKPGENPMEARNKYGVSFYDVILKDLIPMIDSTFRTKTDRDHRAMAGLSWGGFQSFNTVLPNMDKFSYLGTFSGAIFGVDVKTCFNGVFADAEKFNKQMHYFFMGCGTEENFGTKKMTDDLKGIGIDVVFYESQGTAHEWLTWRRCFKEFVPHLFK
;
A
#
# COMPACT_ATOMS: atom_id res chain seq x y z
N MET A 1 -21.99 24.11 -61.62
CA MET A 1 -23.46 24.02 -61.71
C MET A 1 -23.98 23.18 -60.57
N LYS A 2 -24.92 23.74 -59.84
CA LYS A 2 -25.84 23.17 -58.85
C LYS A 2 -25.30 22.59 -57.57
N ASN A 3 -25.34 23.49 -56.54
CA ASN A 3 -25.39 23.22 -55.11
C ASN A 3 -26.53 22.28 -54.71
N LEU A 4 -26.23 21.33 -53.82
CA LEU A 4 -27.27 20.71 -53.01
C LEU A 4 -26.88 20.82 -51.55
N LYS A 5 -27.48 21.84 -50.87
CA LYS A 5 -27.45 21.99 -49.44
C LYS A 5 -28.33 20.91 -48.80
N ARG A 6 -27.71 20.01 -48.02
CA ARG A 6 -28.46 19.14 -47.11
C ARG A 6 -28.58 19.85 -45.75
N ILE A 7 -29.80 20.20 -45.43
CA ILE A 7 -30.22 20.73 -44.12
C ILE A 7 -30.28 19.50 -43.21
N PHE A 8 -29.40 19.45 -42.19
CA PHE A 8 -29.56 18.54 -41.06
C PHE A 8 -30.39 19.26 -39.99
N MET A 9 -31.61 18.77 -39.80
CA MET A 9 -32.53 19.19 -38.74
C MET A 9 -32.06 18.46 -37.48
N MET A 10 -31.34 19.17 -36.56
CA MET A 10 -31.06 18.67 -35.23
C MET A 10 -32.32 18.78 -34.41
N VAL A 11 -32.93 17.64 -34.12
CA VAL A 11 -33.96 17.52 -33.09
C VAL A 11 -33.22 17.49 -31.75
N GLY A 12 -33.21 18.60 -31.04
CA GLY A 12 -32.70 18.72 -29.68
C GLY A 12 -33.63 17.97 -28.73
N ILE A 13 -33.22 16.76 -28.30
CA ILE A 13 -33.84 16.12 -27.14
C ILE A 13 -33.20 16.76 -25.91
N SER A 14 -33.90 17.73 -25.31
CA SER A 14 -33.59 18.26 -24.00
C SER A 14 -33.95 17.21 -22.97
N THR A 15 -33.01 16.34 -22.62
CA THR A 15 -33.13 15.54 -21.38
C THR A 15 -32.95 16.50 -20.21
N LEU A 16 -34.05 16.91 -19.59
CA LEU A 16 -34.05 17.49 -18.25
C LEU A 16 -33.48 16.42 -17.30
N PHE A 17 -32.19 16.51 -17.01
CA PHE A 17 -31.65 15.90 -15.80
C PHE A 17 -32.18 16.72 -14.62
N GLY A 18 -33.29 16.28 -14.06
CA GLY A 18 -33.73 16.75 -12.76
C GLY A 18 -32.60 16.45 -11.76
N VAL A 19 -31.92 17.48 -11.30
CA VAL A 19 -31.08 17.39 -10.11
C VAL A 19 -32.04 17.07 -8.96
N LEU A 20 -32.22 15.77 -8.66
CA LEU A 20 -32.81 15.38 -7.41
C LEU A 20 -31.94 15.96 -6.31
N SER A 21 -32.37 17.07 -5.73
CA SER A 21 -31.81 17.57 -4.48
C SER A 21 -32.06 16.48 -3.44
N ALA A 22 -31.08 15.63 -3.22
CA ALA A 22 -31.18 14.59 -2.17
C ALA A 22 -31.53 15.30 -0.87
N GLN A 23 -32.65 14.93 -0.24
CA GLN A 23 -33.14 15.52 1.02
C GLN A 23 -32.10 15.24 2.13
N THR A 24 -32.03 16.14 3.14
CA THR A 24 -31.28 15.87 4.36
C THR A 24 -31.89 14.66 5.04
N PRO A 25 -31.08 13.62 5.39
CA PRO A 25 -31.60 12.43 6.03
C PRO A 25 -32.31 12.76 7.34
N THR A 26 -33.47 12.14 7.54
CA THR A 26 -34.25 12.24 8.77
C THR A 26 -33.69 11.35 9.87
N VAL A 27 -34.18 11.49 11.10
CA VAL A 27 -33.84 10.58 12.22
C VAL A 27 -34.23 9.13 11.87
N ASP A 28 -35.32 8.92 11.16
CA ASP A 28 -35.78 7.58 10.76
C ASP A 28 -34.89 7.00 9.65
N ASP A 29 -34.36 7.82 8.74
CA ASP A 29 -33.35 7.37 7.77
C ASP A 29 -32.08 6.88 8.48
N VAL A 30 -31.61 7.61 9.50
CA VAL A 30 -30.43 7.21 10.28
C VAL A 30 -30.70 5.92 11.06
N LYS A 31 -31.88 5.77 11.65
CA LYS A 31 -32.29 4.49 12.31
C LYS A 31 -32.30 3.33 11.30
N ASN A 32 -32.84 3.56 10.10
CA ASN A 32 -32.82 2.56 9.05
C ASN A 32 -31.40 2.17 8.64
N TRP A 33 -30.47 3.13 8.52
CA TRP A 33 -29.07 2.84 8.26
C TRP A 33 -28.45 1.94 9.34
N MET A 34 -28.73 2.20 10.61
CA MET A 34 -28.27 1.35 11.73
C MET A 34 -28.70 -0.12 11.59
N ASN A 35 -29.82 -0.37 10.95
CA ASN A 35 -30.39 -1.71 10.77
C ASN A 35 -29.97 -2.39 9.47
N THR A 36 -29.56 -1.61 8.45
CA THR A 36 -29.28 -2.11 7.09
C THR A 36 -27.82 -2.06 6.70
N THR A 37 -26.98 -1.48 7.54
CA THR A 37 -25.53 -1.33 7.31
C THR A 37 -24.73 -1.87 8.48
N GLU A 38 -23.47 -2.18 8.26
CA GLU A 38 -22.52 -2.62 9.28
C GLU A 38 -21.52 -1.52 9.62
N ARG A 39 -21.06 -1.47 10.87
CA ARG A 39 -19.97 -0.56 11.26
C ARG A 39 -18.73 -0.89 10.47
N ALA A 40 -18.02 0.13 10.00
CA ALA A 40 -16.69 -0.09 9.42
C ALA A 40 -15.75 -0.69 10.47
N SER A 41 -14.93 -1.66 10.07
CA SER A 41 -13.96 -2.32 10.95
C SER A 41 -12.88 -1.38 11.48
N THR A 42 -12.72 -0.24 10.84
CA THR A 42 -11.79 0.83 11.20
C THR A 42 -12.32 1.81 12.24
N ASN A 43 -13.59 1.69 12.67
CA ASN A 43 -14.13 2.58 13.70
C ASN A 43 -13.49 2.33 15.06
N VAL A 44 -13.13 3.40 15.76
CA VAL A 44 -12.73 3.30 17.17
C VAL A 44 -13.92 2.89 18.06
N PRO A 45 -13.69 2.23 19.20
CA PRO A 45 -14.77 1.80 20.08
C PRO A 45 -15.67 2.97 20.52
N GLY A 46 -16.97 2.75 20.45
CA GLY A 46 -17.99 3.75 20.85
C GLY A 46 -18.51 4.61 19.69
N TYR A 47 -17.94 4.53 18.50
CA TYR A 47 -18.47 5.22 17.32
C TYR A 47 -19.20 4.29 16.37
N GLU A 48 -20.33 4.73 15.87
CA GLU A 48 -21.22 3.95 14.99
C GLU A 48 -21.01 4.23 13.50
N PHE A 49 -20.36 5.32 13.14
CA PHE A 49 -20.07 5.75 11.78
C PHE A 49 -18.55 5.93 11.60
N PRO A 50 -18.07 5.76 10.34
CA PRO A 50 -18.77 5.36 9.12
C PRO A 50 -19.31 3.92 9.16
N ARG A 51 -20.30 3.63 8.29
CA ARG A 51 -20.90 2.32 8.12
C ARG A 51 -20.89 1.92 6.65
N LEU A 52 -21.04 0.64 6.36
CA LEU A 52 -21.05 0.10 5.00
C LEU A 52 -22.33 -0.70 4.76
N ASP A 53 -22.93 -0.58 3.59
CA ASP A 53 -23.96 -1.49 3.12
C ASP A 53 -23.36 -2.65 2.30
N LYS A 54 -24.22 -3.58 1.87
CA LYS A 54 -23.84 -4.76 1.10
C LYS A 54 -23.35 -4.44 -0.32
N GLU A 55 -23.70 -3.28 -0.83
CA GLU A 55 -23.26 -2.79 -2.13
C GLU A 55 -21.94 -2.00 -2.05
N GLY A 56 -21.35 -1.85 -0.86
CA GLY A 56 -20.10 -1.14 -0.64
C GLY A 56 -20.26 0.38 -0.53
N ARG A 57 -21.48 0.91 -0.38
CA ARG A 57 -21.65 2.34 -0.11
C ARG A 57 -21.29 2.65 1.33
N ALA A 58 -20.51 3.71 1.53
CA ALA A 58 -20.13 4.19 2.85
C ALA A 58 -21.08 5.31 3.32
N TYR A 59 -21.57 5.16 4.54
CA TYR A 59 -22.47 6.08 5.22
C TYR A 59 -21.68 6.82 6.29
N PHE A 60 -21.53 8.12 6.13
CA PHE A 60 -20.83 9.00 7.05
C PHE A 60 -21.80 9.83 7.87
N ARG A 61 -21.52 10.01 9.15
CA ARG A 61 -22.26 10.89 10.04
C ARG A 61 -21.29 11.54 11.03
N PHE A 62 -21.27 12.86 11.06
CA PHE A 62 -20.35 13.64 11.85
C PHE A 62 -21.05 14.80 12.55
N HIS A 63 -20.79 15.04 13.84
CA HIS A 63 -21.36 16.14 14.60
C HIS A 63 -20.45 17.36 14.58
N ALA A 64 -20.87 18.40 13.88
CA ALA A 64 -20.14 19.68 13.76
C ALA A 64 -21.16 20.83 13.65
N PRO A 65 -21.80 21.22 14.78
CA PRO A 65 -22.90 22.19 14.76
C PRO A 65 -22.50 23.58 14.28
N GLU A 66 -21.23 23.96 14.50
CA GLU A 66 -20.72 25.29 14.10
C GLU A 66 -20.16 25.32 12.67
N ALA A 67 -19.89 24.17 12.05
CA ALA A 67 -19.40 24.14 10.67
C ALA A 67 -20.45 24.66 9.68
N THR A 68 -20.00 25.37 8.66
CA THR A 68 -20.84 25.93 7.59
C THR A 68 -20.81 25.07 6.33
N GLY A 69 -19.81 24.19 6.17
CA GLY A 69 -19.67 23.23 5.08
C GLY A 69 -18.86 22.02 5.50
N LEU A 70 -19.33 20.83 5.13
CA LEU A 70 -18.61 19.59 5.37
C LEU A 70 -18.68 18.67 4.14
N GLN A 71 -17.58 18.01 3.84
CA GLN A 71 -17.47 17.04 2.73
C GLN A 71 -16.63 15.86 3.17
N VAL A 72 -16.92 14.69 2.61
CA VAL A 72 -16.03 13.52 2.65
C VAL A 72 -15.23 13.49 1.36
N ASP A 73 -13.91 13.40 1.44
CA ASP A 73 -13.01 13.21 0.30
C ASP A 73 -12.46 11.79 0.36
N ILE A 74 -12.91 10.94 -0.56
CA ILE A 74 -12.56 9.52 -0.63
C ILE A 74 -12.48 9.04 -2.07
N CYS A 75 -11.48 8.24 -2.40
CA CYS A 75 -11.28 7.67 -3.75
C CYS A 75 -11.29 8.75 -4.86
N GLY A 76 -10.68 9.90 -4.59
CA GLY A 76 -10.59 11.01 -5.54
C GLY A 76 -11.89 11.76 -5.78
N LYS A 77 -12.95 11.47 -5.02
CA LYS A 77 -14.26 12.12 -5.13
C LYS A 77 -14.67 12.77 -3.81
N LYS A 78 -15.23 13.99 -3.92
CA LYS A 78 -15.76 14.74 -2.78
C LYS A 78 -17.28 14.58 -2.72
N TYR A 79 -17.77 14.15 -1.57
CA TYR A 79 -19.21 14.00 -1.28
C TYR A 79 -19.64 15.10 -0.30
N PRO A 80 -20.39 16.11 -0.77
CA PRO A 80 -20.95 17.14 0.12
C PRO A 80 -21.87 16.51 1.15
N MET A 81 -21.68 16.86 2.42
CA MET A 81 -22.53 16.41 3.50
C MET A 81 -23.70 17.38 3.73
N LYS A 82 -24.80 16.88 4.29
CA LYS A 82 -25.98 17.63 4.63
C LYS A 82 -26.15 17.71 6.15
N LYS A 83 -26.38 18.92 6.64
CA LYS A 83 -26.55 19.21 8.06
C LYS A 83 -28.02 19.09 8.46
N ASP A 84 -28.30 18.37 9.52
CA ASP A 84 -29.60 18.32 10.17
C ASP A 84 -29.77 19.43 11.23
N ALA A 85 -30.98 19.56 11.79
CA ALA A 85 -31.30 20.56 12.81
C ALA A 85 -30.54 20.37 14.13
N LEU A 86 -29.96 19.20 14.36
CA LEU A 86 -29.16 18.85 15.56
C LEU A 86 -27.67 19.04 15.36
N GLY A 87 -27.24 19.54 14.20
CA GLY A 87 -25.84 19.80 13.87
C GLY A 87 -25.08 18.57 13.40
N PHE A 88 -25.75 17.47 13.08
CA PHE A 88 -25.13 16.33 12.43
C PHE A 88 -25.09 16.50 10.93
N TRP A 89 -23.95 16.20 10.37
CA TRP A 89 -23.69 16.16 8.94
C TRP A 89 -23.68 14.72 8.45
N THR A 90 -24.31 14.45 7.32
CA THR A 90 -24.42 13.11 6.73
C THR A 90 -24.10 13.11 5.25
N ALA A 91 -23.44 12.05 4.80
CA ALA A 91 -23.25 11.74 3.38
C ALA A 91 -23.31 10.23 3.15
N VAL A 92 -23.68 9.84 1.94
CA VAL A 92 -23.59 8.46 1.45
C VAL A 92 -22.79 8.51 0.15
N THR A 93 -21.83 7.61 0.01
CA THR A 93 -21.01 7.51 -1.20
C THR A 93 -21.70 6.72 -2.30
N ASP A 94 -21.16 6.76 -3.51
CA ASP A 94 -21.37 5.68 -4.47
C ASP A 94 -20.76 4.38 -3.91
N PRO A 95 -21.07 3.20 -4.50
CA PRO A 95 -20.36 1.97 -4.15
C PRO A 95 -18.84 2.17 -4.30
N LEU A 96 -18.10 1.90 -3.22
CA LEU A 96 -16.65 1.89 -3.21
C LEU A 96 -16.16 0.52 -3.70
N VAL A 97 -14.98 0.47 -4.30
CA VAL A 97 -14.36 -0.80 -4.65
C VAL A 97 -13.92 -1.54 -3.38
N VAL A 98 -13.82 -2.86 -3.47
CA VAL A 98 -13.35 -3.70 -2.37
C VAL A 98 -11.91 -3.33 -1.98
N GLY A 99 -11.62 -3.32 -0.68
CA GLY A 99 -10.28 -3.03 -0.16
C GLY A 99 -10.25 -1.84 0.79
N PHE A 100 -9.04 -1.44 1.14
CA PHE A 100 -8.78 -0.33 2.06
C PHE A 100 -8.69 1.01 1.31
N HIS A 101 -9.39 2.03 1.84
CA HIS A 101 -9.39 3.38 1.28
C HIS A 101 -9.08 4.43 2.34
N TYR A 102 -8.19 5.35 2.02
CA TYR A 102 -8.00 6.56 2.80
C TYR A 102 -9.13 7.55 2.53
N TYR A 103 -9.51 8.30 3.56
CA TYR A 103 -10.45 9.41 3.41
C TYR A 103 -10.14 10.57 4.35
N PHE A 104 -10.67 11.73 4.01
CA PHE A 104 -10.59 12.95 4.80
C PHE A 104 -11.96 13.59 4.94
N LEU A 105 -12.17 14.30 6.03
CA LEU A 105 -13.25 15.28 6.13
C LEU A 105 -12.71 16.65 5.73
N ILE A 106 -13.49 17.41 4.98
CA ILE A 106 -13.17 18.81 4.64
C ILE A 106 -14.20 19.69 5.33
N ALA A 107 -13.81 20.30 6.44
CA ALA A 107 -14.65 21.20 7.24
C ALA A 107 -14.28 22.65 6.93
N ASP A 108 -15.21 23.43 6.38
CA ASP A 108 -15.03 24.85 6.02
C ASP A 108 -13.76 25.11 5.19
N GLY A 109 -13.45 24.15 4.28
CA GLY A 109 -12.30 24.22 3.40
C GLY A 109 -11.00 23.67 3.99
N VAL A 110 -10.98 23.26 5.26
CA VAL A 110 -9.81 22.66 5.93
C VAL A 110 -9.97 21.14 5.97
N SER A 111 -8.92 20.43 5.53
CA SER A 111 -8.88 18.97 5.63
C SER A 111 -8.57 18.55 7.06
N VAL A 112 -9.46 17.74 7.64
CA VAL A 112 -9.38 17.24 9.02
C VAL A 112 -9.51 15.72 9.05
N ILE A 113 -9.02 15.10 10.12
CA ILE A 113 -9.17 13.68 10.38
C ILE A 113 -10.54 13.44 11.03
N ASP A 114 -11.18 12.35 10.66
CA ASP A 114 -12.39 11.87 11.34
C ASP A 114 -11.98 11.18 12.67
N PRO A 115 -12.37 11.72 13.84
CA PRO A 115 -12.01 11.11 15.12
C PRO A 115 -12.77 9.81 15.41
N SER A 116 -13.72 9.41 14.57
CA SER A 116 -14.50 8.19 14.74
C SER A 116 -13.81 6.94 14.18
N THR A 117 -12.73 7.08 13.43
CA THR A 117 -11.92 5.97 12.91
C THR A 117 -10.49 6.01 13.42
N TYR A 118 -9.83 4.84 13.40
CA TYR A 118 -8.38 4.80 13.54
C TYR A 118 -7.73 5.62 12.42
N THR A 119 -6.55 6.16 12.70
CA THR A 119 -5.75 6.87 11.71
C THR A 119 -4.68 5.97 11.12
N PHE A 120 -4.32 6.28 9.87
CA PHE A 120 -3.35 5.57 9.07
C PHE A 120 -2.45 6.58 8.38
N PHE A 121 -1.15 6.40 8.47
CA PHE A 121 -0.24 7.27 7.73
C PHE A 121 -0.27 6.90 6.24
N GLY A 122 -0.71 7.85 5.43
CA GLY A 122 -0.82 7.72 3.97
C GLY A 122 -1.04 9.09 3.33
N CYS A 123 -0.77 9.21 2.04
CA CYS A 123 -0.84 10.51 1.35
C CYS A 123 0.03 11.60 2.02
N CYS A 124 1.20 11.22 2.55
CA CYS A 124 2.15 12.05 3.30
C CYS A 124 1.61 12.66 4.62
N ARG A 125 0.57 12.08 5.20
CA ARG A 125 -0.04 12.53 6.46
C ARG A 125 -0.97 11.48 7.04
N GLU A 126 -1.40 11.70 8.28
CA GLU A 126 -2.48 10.94 8.89
C GLU A 126 -3.79 11.13 8.13
N ALA A 127 -4.52 10.04 7.92
CA ALA A 127 -5.80 9.97 7.24
C ALA A 127 -6.75 9.04 8.00
N GLY A 128 -8.05 9.23 7.87
CA GLY A 128 -9.03 8.21 8.21
C GLY A 128 -8.95 7.05 7.23
N GLY A 129 -9.40 5.89 7.64
CA GLY A 129 -9.43 4.70 6.78
C GLY A 129 -10.78 4.00 6.82
N ILE A 130 -11.17 3.39 5.70
CA ILE A 130 -12.32 2.51 5.62
C ILE A 130 -11.96 1.25 4.82
N GLU A 131 -12.34 0.10 5.33
CA GLU A 131 -12.15 -1.20 4.67
C GLU A 131 -13.47 -1.68 4.11
N VAL A 132 -13.59 -1.80 2.78
CA VAL A 132 -14.71 -2.50 2.12
C VAL A 132 -14.33 -3.98 2.03
N PRO A 133 -15.05 -4.87 2.73
CA PRO A 133 -14.61 -6.27 2.88
C PRO A 133 -14.61 -7.04 1.57
N GLU A 134 -13.56 -7.83 1.33
CA GLU A 134 -13.41 -8.72 0.16
C GLU A 134 -14.31 -9.97 0.23
N GLY A 135 -15.07 -10.17 1.29
CA GLY A 135 -15.78 -11.43 1.48
C GLY A 135 -14.86 -12.55 1.98
N PRO A 136 -15.18 -13.82 1.74
CA PRO A 136 -14.36 -14.96 2.20
C PRO A 136 -12.96 -14.99 1.57
N GLU A 137 -12.79 -14.46 0.37
CA GLU A 137 -11.48 -14.37 -0.30
C GLU A 137 -10.47 -13.53 0.50
N GLY A 138 -10.96 -12.59 1.33
CA GLY A 138 -10.15 -11.76 2.22
C GLY A 138 -9.74 -12.41 3.54
N ASP A 139 -10.10 -13.67 3.79
CA ASP A 139 -9.77 -14.32 5.07
C ASP A 139 -8.26 -14.46 5.30
N TYR A 140 -7.45 -14.47 4.24
CA TYR A 140 -6.00 -14.57 4.34
C TYR A 140 -5.35 -13.37 5.04
N TYR A 141 -5.94 -12.17 4.99
CA TYR A 141 -5.40 -10.97 5.65
C TYR A 141 -6.16 -10.57 6.93
N ARG A 142 -7.18 -11.36 7.33
CA ARG A 142 -7.90 -11.15 8.59
C ARG A 142 -7.26 -11.97 9.72
N PRO A 143 -7.37 -11.52 10.98
CA PRO A 143 -6.95 -12.34 12.11
C PRO A 143 -7.76 -13.63 12.18
N GLN A 144 -7.09 -14.78 12.19
CA GLN A 144 -7.66 -16.11 12.34
C GLN A 144 -7.32 -16.70 13.72
N GLN A 145 -7.95 -17.78 14.16
CA GLN A 145 -7.60 -18.48 15.40
C GLN A 145 -6.34 -19.34 15.22
N VAL A 146 -5.22 -18.70 14.99
CA VAL A 146 -3.88 -19.31 14.81
C VAL A 146 -2.89 -18.67 15.79
N PRO A 147 -1.71 -19.24 16.02
CA PRO A 147 -0.66 -18.58 16.77
C PRO A 147 -0.23 -17.27 16.07
N HIS A 148 -0.21 -16.17 16.82
CA HIS A 148 0.14 -14.86 16.29
C HIS A 148 1.57 -14.46 16.63
N GLY A 149 2.25 -13.87 15.64
CA GLY A 149 3.53 -13.19 15.81
C GLY A 149 3.38 -11.83 16.48
N GLN A 150 4.48 -11.11 16.57
CA GLN A 150 4.52 -9.77 17.17
C GLN A 150 5.12 -8.76 16.21
N VAL A 151 4.54 -7.57 16.13
CA VAL A 151 5.12 -6.41 15.45
C VAL A 151 5.71 -5.47 16.52
N ARG A 152 7.01 -5.20 16.42
CA ARG A 152 7.77 -4.40 17.38
C ARG A 152 8.26 -3.12 16.75
N SER A 153 8.14 -2.01 17.43
CA SER A 153 8.76 -0.76 17.06
C SER A 153 10.19 -0.71 17.57
N CYS A 154 11.16 -0.58 16.69
CA CYS A 154 12.59 -0.54 16.98
C CYS A 154 13.17 0.80 16.56
N THR A 155 13.67 1.58 17.52
CA THR A 155 14.42 2.81 17.24
C THR A 155 15.90 2.49 17.11
N TYR A 156 16.56 3.02 16.09
CA TYR A 156 18.00 2.87 15.88
C TYR A 156 18.60 4.16 15.35
N TYR A 157 19.91 4.33 15.53
CA TYR A 157 20.64 5.46 14.98
C TYR A 157 21.25 5.05 13.63
N ALA A 158 20.87 5.75 12.56
CA ALA A 158 21.41 5.56 11.24
C ALA A 158 22.65 6.44 11.05
N GLU A 159 23.84 5.84 11.12
CA GLU A 159 25.11 6.54 10.93
C GLU A 159 25.22 7.18 9.56
N SER A 160 24.67 6.54 8.52
CA SER A 160 24.69 7.06 7.15
C SER A 160 23.92 8.38 7.01
N GLN A 161 22.88 8.60 7.84
CA GLN A 161 22.03 9.80 7.83
C GLN A 161 22.28 10.74 9.02
N LYS A 162 22.99 10.28 10.04
CA LYS A 162 23.21 11.04 11.30
C LYS A 162 21.90 11.37 12.03
N GLU A 163 20.94 10.44 12.01
CA GLU A 163 19.63 10.62 12.66
C GLU A 163 19.10 9.33 13.27
N PHE A 164 18.16 9.46 14.22
CA PHE A 164 17.39 8.34 14.71
C PHE A 164 16.27 7.97 13.74
N ARG A 165 16.15 6.69 13.45
CA ARG A 165 15.13 6.11 12.61
C ARG A 165 14.34 5.05 13.36
N ARG A 166 13.21 4.66 12.80
CA ARG A 166 12.32 3.63 13.33
C ARG A 166 12.08 2.55 12.28
N ALA A 167 12.15 1.30 12.73
CA ALA A 167 11.71 0.15 11.95
C ALA A 167 10.62 -0.61 12.70
N MET A 168 9.61 -1.10 11.99
CA MET A 168 8.66 -2.07 12.51
C MET A 168 9.14 -3.47 12.16
N VAL A 169 9.23 -4.36 13.15
CA VAL A 169 9.80 -5.70 12.98
C VAL A 169 8.78 -6.75 13.43
N TYR A 170 8.30 -7.55 12.46
CA TYR A 170 7.50 -8.73 12.76
C TYR A 170 8.40 -9.91 13.09
N THR A 171 8.07 -10.62 14.17
CA THR A 171 8.67 -11.91 14.54
C THR A 171 7.58 -12.97 14.61
N PRO A 172 7.80 -14.19 14.07
CA PRO A 172 6.78 -15.24 14.03
C PRO A 172 6.41 -15.73 15.44
N ALA A 173 5.23 -16.32 15.60
CA ALA A 173 4.65 -16.72 16.88
C ALA A 173 5.56 -17.67 17.71
N GLU A 174 6.40 -18.44 17.07
CA GLU A 174 7.36 -19.33 17.72
C GLU A 174 8.66 -18.65 18.18
N TYR A 175 8.89 -17.38 17.78
CA TYR A 175 10.15 -16.69 17.98
C TYR A 175 10.59 -16.69 19.45
N GLU A 176 9.70 -16.33 20.39
CA GLU A 176 10.04 -16.26 21.82
C GLU A 176 10.21 -17.66 22.46
N LYS A 177 9.61 -18.69 21.85
CA LYS A 177 9.66 -20.07 22.39
C LYS A 177 10.92 -20.83 21.99
N ASN A 178 11.57 -20.41 20.91
CA ASN A 178 12.72 -21.09 20.30
C ASN A 178 13.97 -20.21 20.32
N SER A 179 14.59 -20.09 21.51
CA SER A 179 15.74 -19.19 21.74
C SER A 179 16.95 -19.46 20.84
N ASP A 180 17.14 -20.71 20.40
CA ASP A 180 18.30 -21.13 19.61
C ASP A 180 18.07 -21.06 18.09
N LYS A 181 16.79 -20.92 17.68
CA LYS A 181 16.42 -20.87 16.27
C LYS A 181 16.73 -19.50 15.66
N ARG A 182 17.37 -19.52 14.48
CA ARG A 182 17.59 -18.33 13.65
C ARG A 182 16.66 -18.34 12.46
N TYR A 183 16.25 -17.17 12.03
CA TYR A 183 15.21 -16.96 11.04
C TYR A 183 15.75 -16.21 9.82
N PRO A 184 15.29 -16.54 8.61
CA PRO A 184 15.52 -15.70 7.44
C PRO A 184 14.80 -14.37 7.59
N VAL A 185 15.21 -13.38 6.79
CA VAL A 185 14.72 -12.00 6.91
C VAL A 185 14.19 -11.49 5.57
N LEU A 186 12.97 -10.98 5.59
CA LEU A 186 12.38 -10.20 4.50
C LEU A 186 12.37 -8.71 4.88
N TYR A 187 13.02 -7.86 4.09
CA TYR A 187 12.90 -6.41 4.14
C TYR A 187 11.76 -5.99 3.22
N LEU A 188 10.71 -5.36 3.78
CA LEU A 188 9.44 -5.10 3.10
C LEU A 188 9.12 -3.60 3.09
N GLN A 189 9.18 -2.97 1.92
CA GLN A 189 9.05 -1.52 1.77
C GLN A 189 7.64 -1.08 1.37
N HIS A 190 7.22 0.03 1.98
CA HIS A 190 5.98 0.74 1.65
C HIS A 190 6.12 1.65 0.42
N GLY A 191 5.02 2.27 -0.02
CA GLY A 191 4.96 3.18 -1.16
C GLY A 191 5.21 4.64 -0.83
N MET A 192 5.18 5.48 -1.85
CA MET A 192 5.32 6.92 -1.68
C MET A 192 4.17 7.48 -0.83
N GLY A 193 4.51 8.30 0.17
CA GLY A 193 3.53 8.95 1.04
C GLY A 193 3.03 8.10 2.20
N GLU A 194 3.62 6.93 2.41
CA GLU A 194 3.38 6.04 3.55
C GLU A 194 4.62 6.00 4.45
N ASP A 195 4.59 5.22 5.51
CA ASP A 195 5.71 5.03 6.43
C ASP A 195 5.90 3.55 6.82
N GLU A 196 6.81 3.27 7.74
CA GLU A 196 7.12 1.92 8.21
C GLU A 196 5.94 1.18 8.86
N THR A 197 4.85 1.88 9.18
CA THR A 197 3.65 1.26 9.77
C THR A 197 2.69 0.72 8.71
N GLY A 198 2.79 1.17 7.46
CA GLY A 198 1.82 0.89 6.39
C GLY A 198 1.53 -0.60 6.19
N TRP A 199 2.57 -1.42 6.08
CA TRP A 199 2.39 -2.87 5.91
C TRP A 199 1.72 -3.56 7.10
N SER A 200 1.98 -3.12 8.34
CA SER A 200 1.34 -3.69 9.53
C SER A 200 -0.04 -3.11 9.83
N SER A 201 -0.36 -1.92 9.33
CA SER A 201 -1.66 -1.27 9.53
C SER A 201 -2.59 -1.55 8.34
N GLN A 202 -2.41 -0.83 7.22
CA GLN A 202 -3.25 -0.98 6.03
C GLN A 202 -3.00 -2.33 5.34
N GLY A 203 -1.75 -2.81 5.35
CA GLY A 203 -1.34 -4.05 4.70
C GLY A 203 -1.79 -5.33 5.40
N ASN A 204 -2.07 -5.29 6.70
CA ASN A 204 -2.37 -6.48 7.51
C ASN A 204 -1.32 -7.61 7.38
N MET A 205 -0.07 -7.25 7.07
CA MET A 205 1.02 -8.18 6.77
C MET A 205 1.19 -9.24 7.87
N GLN A 206 1.09 -8.86 9.15
CA GLN A 206 1.24 -9.80 10.26
C GLN A 206 0.18 -10.90 10.24
N HIS A 207 -1.06 -10.60 9.85
CA HIS A 207 -2.13 -11.60 9.77
C HIS A 207 -1.93 -12.50 8.55
N ILE A 208 -1.46 -11.96 7.42
CA ILE A 208 -1.10 -12.77 6.25
C ILE A 208 0.02 -13.76 6.62
N MET A 209 1.08 -13.28 7.31
CA MET A 209 2.18 -14.13 7.75
C MET A 209 1.72 -15.20 8.75
N ASP A 210 0.95 -14.81 9.77
CA ASP A 210 0.46 -15.75 10.79
C ASP A 210 -0.38 -16.88 10.17
N ASN A 211 -1.30 -16.52 9.27
CA ASN A 211 -2.18 -17.48 8.59
C ASN A 211 -1.39 -18.44 7.69
N LEU A 212 -0.47 -17.92 6.87
CA LEU A 212 0.35 -18.72 5.96
C LEU A 212 1.40 -19.58 6.68
N ILE A 213 1.95 -19.12 7.80
CA ILE A 213 2.84 -19.93 8.63
C ILE A 213 2.06 -21.06 9.31
N ALA A 214 0.86 -20.76 9.84
CA ALA A 214 0.03 -21.76 10.50
C ALA A 214 -0.49 -22.82 9.55
N SER A 215 -0.78 -22.49 8.29
CA SER A 215 -1.15 -23.47 7.24
C SER A 215 0.04 -24.27 6.70
N GLY A 216 1.29 -23.89 7.05
CA GLY A 216 2.51 -24.53 6.55
C GLY A 216 2.91 -24.10 5.13
N GLU A 217 2.26 -23.09 4.58
CA GLU A 217 2.56 -22.57 3.25
C GLU A 217 3.81 -21.70 3.23
N CYS A 218 4.10 -21.03 4.33
CA CYS A 218 5.20 -20.07 4.46
C CYS A 218 6.21 -20.51 5.53
N VAL A 219 7.50 -20.34 5.24
CA VAL A 219 8.56 -20.52 6.22
C VAL A 219 8.48 -19.41 7.28
N PRO A 220 8.55 -19.74 8.60
CA PRO A 220 8.65 -18.71 9.63
C PRO A 220 9.86 -17.81 9.41
N MET A 221 9.63 -16.50 9.27
CA MET A 221 10.64 -15.51 8.98
C MET A 221 10.42 -14.21 9.78
N ILE A 222 11.45 -13.40 9.90
CA ILE A 222 11.37 -12.03 10.37
C ILE A 222 11.01 -11.13 9.20
N VAL A 223 10.07 -10.19 9.38
CA VAL A 223 9.77 -9.16 8.36
C VAL A 223 10.11 -7.79 8.94
N VAL A 224 10.92 -7.04 8.22
CA VAL A 224 11.42 -5.73 8.62
C VAL A 224 10.85 -4.67 7.69
N MET A 225 10.13 -3.71 8.27
CA MET A 225 9.54 -2.58 7.56
C MET A 225 10.21 -1.30 8.07
N GLU A 226 10.80 -0.53 7.20
CA GLU A 226 11.52 0.69 7.53
C GLU A 226 10.97 1.86 6.72
N SER A 227 11.05 3.06 7.26
CA SER A 227 10.67 4.25 6.51
C SER A 227 11.56 4.41 5.27
N GLY A 228 10.95 4.34 4.10
CA GLY A 228 11.64 4.54 2.83
C GLY A 228 12.01 5.99 2.57
N ASP A 229 11.61 6.91 3.45
CA ASP A 229 11.91 8.31 3.30
C ASP A 229 13.31 8.62 3.83
N VAL A 230 14.20 8.99 2.93
CA VAL A 230 15.54 9.49 3.23
C VAL A 230 15.55 10.97 2.90
N ALA A 231 15.75 11.81 3.91
CA ALA A 231 15.87 13.24 3.73
C ALA A 231 17.04 13.52 2.78
N ALA A 232 16.79 14.32 1.75
CA ALA A 232 17.91 14.90 1.01
C ALA A 232 18.63 15.88 1.96
N PRO A 233 19.94 15.76 2.17
CA PRO A 233 20.69 16.61 3.11
C PRO A 233 20.65 18.09 2.72
N PHE A 234 20.15 18.42 1.53
CA PHE A 234 20.05 19.78 1.04
C PHE A 234 18.76 20.01 0.28
N ALA A 235 18.11 21.14 0.53
CA ALA A 235 17.05 21.63 -0.32
C ALA A 235 17.58 21.82 -1.76
N PRO A 236 16.83 21.44 -2.80
CA PRO A 236 17.25 21.68 -4.19
C PRO A 236 17.53 23.16 -4.40
N LYS A 237 18.57 23.48 -5.17
CA LYS A 237 18.85 24.85 -5.53
C LYS A 237 17.73 25.42 -6.40
N PRO A 238 17.49 26.73 -6.40
CA PRO A 238 16.53 27.35 -7.30
C PRO A 238 16.75 26.94 -8.75
N GLY A 239 15.72 26.32 -9.36
CA GLY A 239 15.78 25.81 -10.74
C GLY A 239 16.35 24.39 -10.91
N GLU A 240 16.83 23.75 -9.86
CA GLU A 240 17.27 22.34 -9.90
C GLU A 240 16.04 21.42 -9.72
N ASN A 241 15.97 20.34 -10.51
CA ASN A 241 14.93 19.34 -10.36
C ASN A 241 15.10 18.65 -8.99
N PRO A 242 14.05 18.64 -8.12
CA PRO A 242 14.15 18.05 -6.79
C PRO A 242 14.56 16.58 -6.80
N MET A 243 14.12 15.82 -7.80
CA MET A 243 14.47 14.40 -7.94
C MET A 243 15.94 14.20 -8.31
N GLU A 244 16.46 15.05 -9.20
CA GLU A 244 17.88 15.04 -9.59
C GLU A 244 18.78 15.48 -8.42
N ALA A 245 18.36 16.50 -7.69
CA ALA A 245 19.07 16.96 -6.49
C ALA A 245 19.11 15.86 -5.42
N ARG A 246 17.97 15.18 -5.19
CA ARG A 246 17.89 14.04 -4.28
C ARG A 246 18.83 12.91 -4.71
N ASN A 247 18.86 12.56 -5.97
CA ASN A 247 19.75 11.51 -6.50
C ASN A 247 21.24 11.89 -6.42
N LYS A 248 21.54 13.18 -6.52
CA LYS A 248 22.92 13.69 -6.53
C LYS A 248 23.50 13.94 -5.14
N TYR A 249 22.68 14.40 -4.20
CA TYR A 249 23.13 14.88 -2.89
C TYR A 249 22.55 14.09 -1.72
N GLY A 250 21.53 13.25 -1.97
CA GLY A 250 20.86 12.46 -0.93
C GLY A 250 21.69 11.23 -0.56
N VAL A 251 21.58 10.83 0.69
CA VAL A 251 21.93 9.47 1.09
C VAL A 251 20.95 8.55 0.39
N SER A 252 21.44 7.56 -0.34
CA SER A 252 20.54 6.63 -0.99
C SER A 252 19.92 5.70 0.05
N PHE A 253 18.67 5.34 -0.17
CA PHE A 253 17.98 4.41 0.74
C PHE A 253 18.72 3.07 0.87
N TYR A 254 19.38 2.58 -0.18
CA TYR A 254 20.18 1.36 -0.10
C TYR A 254 21.37 1.48 0.88
N ASP A 255 21.93 2.68 1.09
CA ASP A 255 22.96 2.88 2.11
C ASP A 255 22.40 2.68 3.53
N VAL A 256 21.20 3.20 3.80
CA VAL A 256 20.51 2.97 5.08
C VAL A 256 20.26 1.48 5.29
N ILE A 257 19.75 0.78 4.28
CA ILE A 257 19.50 -0.66 4.35
C ILE A 257 20.80 -1.42 4.64
N LEU A 258 21.84 -1.17 3.84
CA LEU A 258 23.06 -1.98 3.86
C LEU A 258 24.01 -1.65 5.02
N LYS A 259 24.09 -0.36 5.40
CA LYS A 259 25.08 0.11 6.38
C LYS A 259 24.52 0.24 7.79
N ASP A 260 23.23 0.48 7.91
CA ASP A 260 22.60 0.75 9.21
C ASP A 260 21.59 -0.32 9.60
N LEU A 261 20.56 -0.56 8.77
CA LEU A 261 19.43 -1.42 9.14
C LEU A 261 19.81 -2.90 9.22
N ILE A 262 20.45 -3.47 8.18
CA ILE A 262 20.86 -4.88 8.20
C ILE A 262 21.76 -5.19 9.41
N PRO A 263 22.84 -4.42 9.68
CA PRO A 263 23.69 -4.65 10.86
C PRO A 263 22.90 -4.54 12.18
N MET A 264 21.97 -3.58 12.29
CA MET A 264 21.14 -3.44 13.49
C MET A 264 20.23 -4.66 13.68
N ILE A 265 19.55 -5.10 12.63
CA ILE A 265 18.66 -6.28 12.67
C ILE A 265 19.45 -7.55 13.00
N ASP A 266 20.58 -7.76 12.36
CA ASP A 266 21.41 -8.96 12.56
C ASP A 266 22.04 -9.01 13.97
N SER A 267 22.29 -7.85 14.59
CA SER A 267 22.79 -7.77 15.97
C SER A 267 21.70 -7.87 17.03
N THR A 268 20.46 -7.49 16.70
CA THR A 268 19.34 -7.40 17.64
C THR A 268 18.46 -8.65 17.64
N PHE A 269 18.29 -9.27 16.47
CA PHE A 269 17.40 -10.41 16.26
C PHE A 269 18.18 -11.67 15.88
N ARG A 270 17.57 -12.82 16.09
CA ARG A 270 18.14 -14.12 15.71
C ARG A 270 17.96 -14.38 14.22
N THR A 271 18.79 -13.76 13.42
CA THR A 271 18.75 -13.83 11.96
C THR A 271 19.71 -14.87 11.40
N LYS A 272 19.38 -15.43 10.25
CA LYS A 272 20.33 -16.07 9.33
C LYS A 272 20.90 -14.96 8.45
N THR A 273 22.21 -14.76 8.47
CA THR A 273 22.86 -13.55 7.93
C THR A 273 23.36 -13.67 6.51
N ASP A 274 23.33 -14.88 5.93
CA ASP A 274 23.78 -15.11 4.56
C ASP A 274 22.74 -14.65 3.53
N ARG A 275 23.18 -14.52 2.28
CA ARG A 275 22.38 -14.02 1.17
C ARG A 275 21.15 -14.89 0.87
N ASP A 276 21.28 -16.20 1.07
CA ASP A 276 20.22 -17.16 0.71
C ASP A 276 19.08 -17.19 1.74
N HIS A 277 19.26 -16.44 2.82
CA HIS A 277 18.24 -16.20 3.84
C HIS A 277 17.85 -14.70 3.96
N ARG A 278 18.12 -13.92 2.90
CA ARG A 278 17.75 -12.49 2.87
C ARG A 278 16.97 -12.15 1.61
N ALA A 279 15.78 -11.61 1.80
CA ALA A 279 14.86 -11.16 0.77
C ALA A 279 14.59 -9.66 0.90
N MET A 280 14.24 -9.01 -0.20
CA MET A 280 13.67 -7.68 -0.18
C MET A 280 12.50 -7.58 -1.15
N ALA A 281 11.45 -6.92 -0.72
CA ALA A 281 10.29 -6.62 -1.56
C ALA A 281 9.69 -5.26 -1.21
N GLY A 282 8.84 -4.74 -2.09
CA GLY A 282 8.14 -3.50 -1.80
C GLY A 282 7.03 -3.19 -2.79
N LEU A 283 6.12 -2.33 -2.34
CA LEU A 283 5.04 -1.83 -3.18
C LEU A 283 5.39 -0.48 -3.80
N SER A 284 4.95 -0.22 -5.03
CA SER A 284 5.08 1.09 -5.68
C SER A 284 6.51 1.65 -5.61
N TRP A 285 6.72 2.77 -4.92
CA TRP A 285 8.04 3.35 -4.66
C TRP A 285 8.98 2.39 -3.91
N GLY A 286 8.45 1.61 -2.96
CA GLY A 286 9.22 0.56 -2.28
C GLY A 286 9.67 -0.56 -3.22
N GLY A 287 8.92 -0.84 -4.28
CA GLY A 287 9.36 -1.73 -5.36
C GLY A 287 10.55 -1.16 -6.12
N PHE A 288 10.52 0.14 -6.45
CA PHE A 288 11.66 0.85 -7.04
C PHE A 288 12.89 0.82 -6.10
N GLN A 289 12.69 1.06 -4.81
CA GLN A 289 13.76 0.96 -3.81
C GLN A 289 14.34 -0.46 -3.72
N SER A 290 13.48 -1.50 -3.82
CA SER A 290 13.91 -2.90 -3.82
C SER A 290 14.78 -3.23 -5.02
N PHE A 291 14.43 -2.78 -6.23
CA PHE A 291 15.29 -2.92 -7.41
C PHE A 291 16.66 -2.29 -7.19
N ASN A 292 16.68 -1.03 -6.73
CA ASN A 292 17.94 -0.27 -6.57
C ASN A 292 18.81 -0.80 -5.41
N THR A 293 18.21 -1.51 -4.44
CA THR A 293 18.96 -2.12 -3.34
C THR A 293 19.48 -3.50 -3.72
N VAL A 294 18.61 -4.37 -4.25
CA VAL A 294 18.94 -5.78 -4.48
C VAL A 294 19.82 -5.99 -5.69
N LEU A 295 19.47 -5.39 -6.83
CA LEU A 295 20.15 -5.70 -8.10
C LEU A 295 21.65 -5.36 -8.09
N PRO A 296 22.11 -4.23 -7.50
CA PRO A 296 23.54 -3.96 -7.34
C PRO A 296 24.22 -4.79 -6.24
N ASN A 297 23.44 -5.45 -5.37
CA ASN A 297 23.94 -6.14 -4.17
C ASN A 297 23.46 -7.60 -4.10
N MET A 298 23.49 -8.31 -5.22
CA MET A 298 23.09 -9.72 -5.29
C MET A 298 24.02 -10.66 -4.50
N ASP A 299 25.14 -10.16 -4.01
CA ASP A 299 25.98 -10.85 -3.02
C ASP A 299 25.36 -10.87 -1.60
N LYS A 300 24.33 -10.07 -1.35
CA LYS A 300 23.65 -9.93 -0.07
C LYS A 300 22.19 -10.42 -0.06
N PHE A 301 21.58 -10.56 -1.24
CA PHE A 301 20.19 -10.94 -1.41
C PHE A 301 20.02 -12.02 -2.48
N SER A 302 19.09 -12.95 -2.27
CA SER A 302 18.75 -13.99 -3.26
C SER A 302 17.28 -13.96 -3.68
N TYR A 303 16.47 -13.06 -3.12
CA TYR A 303 15.04 -12.96 -3.38
C TYR A 303 14.63 -11.51 -3.56
N LEU A 304 13.86 -11.24 -4.62
CA LEU A 304 13.38 -9.91 -4.96
C LEU A 304 11.89 -9.96 -5.34
N GLY A 305 11.10 -9.11 -4.70
CA GLY A 305 9.68 -8.93 -5.02
C GLY A 305 9.34 -7.47 -5.28
N THR A 306 8.50 -7.20 -6.29
CA THR A 306 7.92 -5.87 -6.49
C THR A 306 6.44 -5.96 -6.75
N PHE A 307 5.67 -5.10 -6.07
CA PHE A 307 4.22 -5.04 -6.16
C PHE A 307 3.84 -3.67 -6.73
N SER A 308 3.40 -3.62 -7.99
CA SER A 308 3.18 -2.38 -8.75
C SER A 308 4.42 -1.47 -8.84
N GLY A 309 5.61 -2.06 -8.77
CA GLY A 309 6.90 -1.36 -8.65
C GLY A 309 7.74 -1.43 -9.93
N ALA A 310 7.16 -1.08 -11.07
CA ALA A 310 7.90 -1.06 -12.33
C ALA A 310 8.78 0.19 -12.49
N ILE A 311 9.77 0.08 -13.37
CA ILE A 311 10.61 1.18 -13.80
C ILE A 311 10.27 1.52 -15.24
N PHE A 312 9.83 2.76 -15.47
CA PHE A 312 9.39 3.21 -16.78
C PHE A 312 10.57 3.53 -17.71
N GLY A 313 10.42 3.19 -18.98
CA GLY A 313 11.31 3.67 -20.04
C GLY A 313 12.74 3.14 -19.98
N VAL A 314 13.00 2.06 -19.26
CA VAL A 314 14.33 1.44 -19.19
C VAL A 314 14.49 0.33 -20.23
N ASP A 315 15.68 0.22 -20.78
CA ASP A 315 16.12 -0.95 -21.51
C ASP A 315 16.62 -2.01 -20.52
N VAL A 316 15.92 -3.15 -20.43
CA VAL A 316 16.26 -4.23 -19.50
C VAL A 316 17.65 -4.83 -19.73
N LYS A 317 18.24 -4.66 -20.92
CA LYS A 317 19.60 -5.14 -21.22
C LYS A 317 20.70 -4.28 -20.63
N THR A 318 20.41 -3.00 -20.39
CA THR A 318 21.42 -2.02 -19.97
C THR A 318 21.16 -1.41 -18.60
N CYS A 319 19.94 -1.49 -18.09
CA CYS A 319 19.58 -0.95 -16.77
C CYS A 319 20.36 -1.67 -15.64
N PHE A 320 20.48 -1.02 -14.51
CA PHE A 320 21.23 -1.52 -13.34
C PHE A 320 22.63 -2.05 -13.69
N ASN A 321 23.36 -1.29 -14.49
CA ASN A 321 24.70 -1.65 -14.99
C ASN A 321 24.73 -2.97 -15.75
N GLY A 322 23.65 -3.31 -16.46
CA GLY A 322 23.55 -4.52 -17.29
C GLY A 322 23.44 -5.81 -16.48
N VAL A 323 22.87 -5.76 -15.27
CA VAL A 323 22.72 -6.95 -14.39
C VAL A 323 21.96 -8.09 -15.07
N PHE A 324 21.06 -7.79 -15.99
CA PHE A 324 20.26 -8.75 -16.76
C PHE A 324 20.89 -9.17 -18.10
N ALA A 325 22.07 -8.63 -18.45
CA ALA A 325 22.72 -8.92 -19.74
C ALA A 325 23.15 -10.39 -19.89
N ASP A 326 23.43 -11.05 -18.77
CA ASP A 326 23.73 -12.50 -18.69
C ASP A 326 22.62 -13.18 -17.87
N ALA A 327 21.61 -13.65 -18.58
CA ALA A 327 20.43 -14.26 -17.97
C ALA A 327 20.75 -15.54 -17.19
N GLU A 328 21.66 -16.39 -17.69
CA GLU A 328 22.06 -17.61 -17.00
C GLU A 328 22.72 -17.31 -15.65
N LYS A 329 23.65 -16.35 -15.64
CA LYS A 329 24.30 -15.89 -14.41
C LYS A 329 23.29 -15.29 -13.45
N PHE A 330 22.38 -14.43 -13.93
CA PHE A 330 21.33 -13.83 -13.11
C PHE A 330 20.44 -14.88 -12.46
N ASN A 331 19.86 -15.78 -13.26
CA ASN A 331 18.94 -16.83 -12.80
C ASN A 331 19.61 -17.78 -11.79
N LYS A 332 20.89 -18.06 -11.95
CA LYS A 332 21.68 -18.86 -10.98
C LYS A 332 21.87 -18.15 -9.64
N GLN A 333 21.91 -16.83 -9.63
CA GLN A 333 22.12 -16.02 -8.43
C GLN A 333 20.80 -15.62 -7.74
N MET A 334 19.75 -15.34 -8.50
CA MET A 334 18.46 -14.93 -7.96
C MET A 334 17.55 -16.14 -7.81
N HIS A 335 17.30 -16.58 -6.57
CA HIS A 335 16.50 -17.77 -6.28
C HIS A 335 15.02 -17.55 -6.58
N TYR A 336 14.51 -16.34 -6.36
CA TYR A 336 13.14 -16.00 -6.71
C TYR A 336 13.01 -14.52 -7.03
N PHE A 337 12.51 -14.24 -8.21
CA PHE A 337 12.22 -12.89 -8.67
C PHE A 337 10.74 -12.79 -9.04
N PHE A 338 10.01 -11.93 -8.33
CA PHE A 338 8.56 -11.77 -8.47
C PHE A 338 8.20 -10.34 -8.84
N MET A 339 7.27 -10.20 -9.79
CA MET A 339 6.65 -8.94 -10.15
C MET A 339 5.14 -9.10 -10.18
N GLY A 340 4.41 -8.27 -9.45
CA GLY A 340 2.95 -8.29 -9.42
C GLY A 340 2.34 -6.91 -9.59
N CYS A 341 1.11 -6.86 -10.12
CA CYS A 341 0.33 -5.63 -10.25
C CYS A 341 -1.17 -5.92 -10.34
N GLY A 342 -2.01 -4.89 -10.28
CA GLY A 342 -3.43 -4.99 -10.55
C GLY A 342 -3.72 -4.98 -12.05
N THR A 343 -4.85 -5.58 -12.47
CA THR A 343 -5.29 -5.53 -13.87
C THR A 343 -5.79 -4.16 -14.29
N GLU A 344 -6.22 -3.33 -13.34
CA GLU A 344 -6.76 -1.99 -13.56
C GLU A 344 -5.70 -0.88 -13.44
N GLU A 345 -4.42 -1.26 -13.35
CA GLU A 345 -3.31 -0.30 -13.34
C GLU A 345 -2.38 -0.47 -14.53
N ASN A 346 -1.68 0.62 -14.89
CA ASN A 346 -0.70 0.60 -15.98
C ASN A 346 0.57 1.36 -15.59
N PHE A 347 1.30 0.81 -14.64
CA PHE A 347 2.62 1.33 -14.20
C PHE A 347 3.80 0.60 -14.85
N GLY A 348 3.57 -0.09 -15.98
CA GLY A 348 4.61 -0.73 -16.77
C GLY A 348 5.14 -2.05 -16.20
N THR A 349 4.61 -2.56 -15.08
CA THR A 349 5.06 -3.82 -14.44
C THR A 349 4.98 -5.01 -15.40
N LYS A 350 3.83 -5.19 -16.06
CA LYS A 350 3.65 -6.26 -17.04
C LYS A 350 4.63 -6.15 -18.20
N LYS A 351 4.76 -4.94 -18.77
CA LYS A 351 5.70 -4.72 -19.88
C LYS A 351 7.14 -5.04 -19.48
N MET A 352 7.60 -4.57 -18.33
CA MET A 352 8.94 -4.87 -17.84
C MET A 352 9.14 -6.38 -17.63
N THR A 353 8.12 -7.08 -17.10
CA THR A 353 8.15 -8.53 -16.95
C THR A 353 8.30 -9.24 -18.29
N ASP A 354 7.51 -8.83 -19.30
CA ASP A 354 7.56 -9.42 -20.64
C ASP A 354 8.93 -9.17 -21.30
N ASP A 355 9.49 -7.97 -21.14
CA ASP A 355 10.83 -7.63 -21.64
C ASP A 355 11.93 -8.48 -20.96
N LEU A 356 11.85 -8.70 -19.63
CA LEU A 356 12.77 -9.55 -18.88
C LEU A 356 12.67 -11.01 -19.31
N LYS A 357 11.45 -11.56 -19.44
CA LYS A 357 11.24 -12.92 -19.98
C LYS A 357 11.77 -13.06 -21.40
N GLY A 358 11.61 -12.01 -22.22
CA GLY A 358 12.10 -11.96 -23.59
C GLY A 358 13.62 -12.07 -23.72
N ILE A 359 14.37 -11.76 -22.69
CA ILE A 359 15.84 -11.93 -22.64
C ILE A 359 16.28 -13.13 -21.79
N GLY A 360 15.34 -13.98 -21.34
CA GLY A 360 15.63 -15.23 -20.63
C GLY A 360 15.74 -15.11 -19.11
N ILE A 361 15.27 -14.03 -18.51
CA ILE A 361 15.24 -13.88 -17.06
C ILE A 361 14.07 -14.67 -16.47
N ASP A 362 14.35 -15.47 -15.44
CA ASP A 362 13.36 -16.22 -14.68
C ASP A 362 12.65 -15.27 -13.70
N VAL A 363 11.56 -14.66 -14.17
CA VAL A 363 10.70 -13.78 -13.39
C VAL A 363 9.28 -14.31 -13.34
N VAL A 364 8.73 -14.43 -12.14
CA VAL A 364 7.33 -14.81 -11.89
C VAL A 364 6.47 -13.56 -11.97
N PHE A 365 5.37 -13.64 -12.72
CA PHE A 365 4.43 -12.54 -12.85
C PHE A 365 3.06 -12.92 -12.30
N TYR A 366 2.47 -12.02 -11.52
CA TYR A 366 1.13 -12.15 -10.96
C TYR A 366 0.27 -10.92 -11.29
N GLU A 367 -0.97 -11.15 -11.71
CA GLU A 367 -1.99 -10.12 -11.91
C GLU A 367 -3.11 -10.26 -10.90
N SER A 368 -3.28 -9.27 -10.04
CA SER A 368 -4.43 -9.15 -9.13
C SER A 368 -5.66 -8.70 -9.92
N GLN A 369 -6.63 -9.59 -10.08
CA GLN A 369 -7.80 -9.33 -10.92
C GLN A 369 -8.74 -8.29 -10.31
N GLY A 370 -9.18 -7.32 -11.13
CA GLY A 370 -10.14 -6.28 -10.77
C GLY A 370 -9.63 -5.26 -9.76
N THR A 371 -8.32 -5.15 -9.58
CA THR A 371 -7.71 -4.20 -8.65
C THR A 371 -6.74 -3.27 -9.35
N ALA A 372 -6.55 -2.08 -8.76
CA ALA A 372 -5.69 -1.01 -9.26
C ALA A 372 -4.42 -0.83 -8.39
N HIS A 373 -3.88 0.38 -8.34
CA HIS A 373 -2.73 0.74 -7.53
C HIS A 373 -3.15 0.99 -6.06
N GLU A 374 -3.39 -0.08 -5.32
CA GLU A 374 -4.08 -0.04 -4.02
C GLU A 374 -3.67 -1.21 -3.10
N TRP A 375 -4.01 -1.08 -1.81
CA TRP A 375 -3.62 -2.05 -0.79
C TRP A 375 -4.12 -3.48 -1.06
N LEU A 376 -5.29 -3.66 -1.68
CA LEU A 376 -5.78 -5.00 -2.00
C LEU A 376 -4.87 -5.70 -3.01
N THR A 377 -4.40 -4.99 -4.05
CA THR A 377 -3.38 -5.48 -4.99
C THR A 377 -2.13 -5.94 -4.26
N TRP A 378 -1.62 -5.10 -3.36
CA TRP A 378 -0.34 -5.38 -2.68
C TRP A 378 -0.44 -6.50 -1.66
N ARG A 379 -1.56 -6.61 -0.93
CA ARG A 379 -1.86 -7.75 -0.04
C ARG A 379 -1.89 -9.06 -0.81
N ARG A 380 -2.56 -9.10 -1.98
CA ARG A 380 -2.62 -10.28 -2.85
C ARG A 380 -1.24 -10.62 -3.41
N CYS A 381 -0.49 -9.64 -3.91
CA CYS A 381 0.89 -9.84 -4.35
C CYS A 381 1.78 -10.39 -3.22
N PHE A 382 1.66 -9.85 -2.02
CA PHE A 382 2.41 -10.32 -0.85
C PHE A 382 2.06 -11.77 -0.50
N LYS A 383 0.77 -12.13 -0.48
CA LYS A 383 0.28 -13.49 -0.27
C LYS A 383 0.87 -14.47 -1.29
N GLU A 384 0.95 -14.09 -2.56
CA GLU A 384 1.52 -14.93 -3.62
C GLU A 384 3.05 -15.01 -3.57
N PHE A 385 3.72 -13.99 -3.04
CA PHE A 385 5.18 -13.90 -3.00
C PHE A 385 5.80 -14.69 -1.85
N VAL A 386 5.34 -14.51 -0.60
CA VAL A 386 6.02 -15.03 0.59
C VAL A 386 6.07 -16.56 0.70
N PRO A 387 5.12 -17.36 0.15
CA PRO A 387 5.23 -18.82 0.16
C PRO A 387 6.43 -19.38 -0.60
N HIS A 388 7.05 -18.60 -1.46
CA HIS A 388 8.20 -19.05 -2.27
C HIS A 388 9.57 -18.69 -1.67
N LEU A 389 9.58 -17.96 -0.54
CA LEU A 389 10.81 -17.53 0.09
C LEU A 389 11.44 -18.62 0.95
N PHE A 390 12.76 -18.75 0.86
CA PHE A 390 13.61 -19.54 1.77
C PHE A 390 13.29 -21.07 1.81
N LYS A 391 12.78 -21.60 0.69
CA LYS A 391 12.51 -23.04 0.50
C LYS A 391 13.70 -23.75 -0.13
#